data_bd0062aebbfff14461af63d76fac175b
#
_entry.id   bd0062aebbfff14461af63d76fac175b
#
_cell.length_a   1.000
_cell.length_b   1.000
_cell.length_c   1.000
_cell.angle_alpha   90.00
_cell.angle_beta   90.00
_cell.angle_gamma   90.00
#
_symmetry.space_group_name_H-M   'P 1'
#
loop_
_entity.id
_entity.type
_entity.pdbx_description
1 polymer ?
#
loop_
_entity_poly.entity_id
_entity_poly.type
_entity_poly.pdbx_seq_one_letter_code
_entity_poly.pdbx_strand_id
1 'polypeptide(L)'
;GFHAPTMSFPVAGTLMIEPTESEDINEIHRFIDAMVAIRAEIQEIIDGVVTVEASALRHAPHTGRAVASSQWDRAYSREKGGYPAPLDGLVAGELIGARMKYWPPVGRIDGAHGDRNLICACTPISDYA
;
A
#
# COMPACT_ATOMS: atom_id res chain seq x y z
N GLY A 1 -3.64 1.21 -2.86
CA GLY A 1 -4.10 1.86 -4.10
C GLY A 1 -4.04 3.38 -4.06
N PHE A 2 -3.36 3.94 -3.08
CA PHE A 2 -3.17 5.39 -2.90
C PHE A 2 -1.71 5.69 -2.60
N HIS A 3 -1.30 6.92 -2.81
CA HIS A 3 -0.08 7.42 -2.21
C HIS A 3 -0.29 7.49 -0.69
N ALA A 4 0.72 7.04 0.05
CA ALA A 4 0.65 7.08 1.51
C ALA A 4 0.56 8.53 2.00
N PRO A 5 -0.35 8.84 2.94
CA PRO A 5 -0.41 10.15 3.56
C PRO A 5 0.85 10.42 4.40
N THR A 6 1.13 11.70 4.63
CA THR A 6 2.24 12.11 5.49
C THR A 6 1.98 11.65 6.92
N MET A 7 2.96 10.96 7.50
CA MET A 7 2.88 10.40 8.84
C MET A 7 3.59 11.30 9.85
N SER A 8 3.02 11.40 11.06
CA SER A 8 3.59 12.13 12.20
C SER A 8 3.89 13.61 11.91
N PHE A 9 3.08 14.26 11.07
CA PHE A 9 3.14 15.69 10.78
C PHE A 9 1.73 16.25 10.55
N PRO A 10 1.38 17.43 11.07
CA PRO A 10 2.17 18.25 12.03
C PRO A 10 2.19 17.67 13.45
N VAL A 11 1.37 16.66 13.75
CA VAL A 11 1.24 16.03 15.07
C VAL A 11 1.83 14.63 15.04
N ALA A 12 2.69 14.31 16.00
CA ALA A 12 3.28 12.99 16.11
C ALA A 12 2.21 11.90 16.26
N GLY A 13 2.38 10.76 15.56
CA GLY A 13 1.48 9.61 15.61
C GLY A 13 0.16 9.78 14.83
N THR A 14 0.05 10.82 14.03
CA THR A 14 -1.13 11.07 13.17
C THR A 14 -0.81 10.86 11.69
N LEU A 15 -1.86 10.82 10.87
CA LEU A 15 -1.78 10.92 9.42
C LEU A 15 -2.35 12.27 8.99
N MET A 16 -1.65 12.98 8.10
CA MET A 16 -2.17 14.17 7.46
C MET A 16 -2.83 13.79 6.15
N ILE A 17 -4.15 13.95 6.08
CA ILE A 17 -4.97 13.63 4.92
C ILE A 17 -5.67 14.91 4.48
N GLU A 18 -5.45 15.30 3.24
CA GLU A 18 -5.94 16.56 2.68
C GLU A 18 -6.52 16.32 1.28
N PRO A 19 -7.78 15.87 1.18
CA PRO A 19 -8.45 15.82 -0.10
C PRO A 19 -8.72 17.24 -0.60
N THR A 20 -8.48 17.46 -1.89
CA THR A 20 -8.80 18.75 -2.52
C THR A 20 -10.26 18.80 -2.97
N GLU A 21 -10.78 19.99 -3.23
CA GLU A 21 -12.14 20.20 -3.76
C GLU A 21 -12.33 19.66 -5.19
N SER A 22 -11.24 19.33 -5.88
CA SER A 22 -11.25 18.74 -7.22
C SER A 22 -11.26 17.22 -7.24
N GLU A 23 -11.20 16.56 -6.07
CA GLU A 23 -11.29 15.11 -6.01
C GLU A 23 -12.67 14.59 -6.40
N ASP A 24 -12.69 13.51 -7.19
CA ASP A 24 -13.93 12.82 -7.53
C ASP A 24 -14.54 12.18 -6.30
N ILE A 25 -15.87 12.25 -6.15
CA ILE A 25 -16.58 11.69 -5.00
C ILE A 25 -16.38 10.17 -4.86
N ASN A 26 -16.25 9.45 -5.99
CA ASN A 26 -16.01 8.02 -5.95
C ASN A 26 -14.59 7.71 -5.44
N GLU A 27 -13.61 8.57 -5.74
CA GLU A 27 -12.25 8.46 -5.22
C GLU A 27 -12.21 8.68 -3.71
N ILE A 28 -13.00 9.62 -3.20
CA ILE A 28 -13.15 9.85 -1.77
C ILE A 28 -13.79 8.63 -1.10
N HIS A 29 -14.86 8.07 -1.67
CA HIS A 29 -15.49 6.86 -1.15
C HIS A 29 -14.50 5.69 -1.17
N ARG A 30 -13.77 5.48 -2.26
CA ARG A 30 -12.74 4.44 -2.36
C ARG A 30 -11.68 4.59 -1.27
N PHE A 31 -11.27 5.81 -0.96
CA PHE A 31 -10.32 6.09 0.12
C PHE A 31 -10.90 5.74 1.49
N ILE A 32 -12.16 6.10 1.75
CA ILE A 32 -12.86 5.77 3.00
C ILE A 32 -12.93 4.26 3.17
N ASP A 33 -13.34 3.53 2.13
CA ASP A 33 -13.46 2.06 2.16
C ASP A 33 -12.10 1.40 2.42
N ALA A 34 -11.04 1.91 1.79
CA ALA A 34 -9.67 1.44 2.04
C ALA A 34 -9.24 1.67 3.49
N MET A 35 -9.53 2.82 4.08
CA MET A 35 -9.22 3.13 5.47
C MET A 35 -10.01 2.24 6.45
N VAL A 36 -11.29 1.98 6.18
CA VAL A 36 -12.12 1.06 6.96
C VAL A 36 -11.56 -0.37 6.88
N ALA A 37 -11.21 -0.83 5.69
CA ALA A 37 -10.63 -2.16 5.49
C ALA A 37 -9.27 -2.30 6.20
N ILE A 38 -8.39 -1.31 6.11
CA ILE A 38 -7.11 -1.28 6.84
C ILE A 38 -7.35 -1.32 8.35
N ARG A 39 -8.37 -0.60 8.87
CA ARG A 39 -8.73 -0.65 10.29
C ARG A 39 -9.19 -2.05 10.71
N ALA A 40 -9.92 -2.77 9.84
CA ALA A 40 -10.30 -4.15 10.09
C ALA A 40 -9.08 -5.09 10.12
N GLU A 41 -8.13 -4.93 9.20
CA GLU A 41 -6.87 -5.69 9.22
C GLU A 41 -6.03 -5.42 10.49
N ILE A 42 -6.04 -4.20 11.00
CA ILE A 42 -5.43 -3.88 12.30
C ILE A 42 -6.15 -4.63 13.43
N GLN A 43 -7.48 -4.73 13.37
CA GLN A 43 -8.26 -5.45 14.37
C GLN A 43 -7.92 -6.95 14.39
N GLU A 44 -7.70 -7.58 13.24
CA GLU A 44 -7.24 -8.97 13.17
C GLU A 44 -5.93 -9.20 13.95
N ILE A 45 -5.02 -8.21 13.93
CA ILE A 45 -3.78 -8.28 14.71
C ILE A 45 -4.05 -8.11 16.20
N ILE A 46 -4.90 -7.16 16.57
CA ILE A 46 -5.26 -6.90 17.97
C ILE A 46 -5.93 -8.15 18.59
N ASP A 47 -6.79 -8.82 17.82
CA ASP A 47 -7.51 -10.01 18.25
C ASP A 47 -6.66 -11.30 18.22
N GLY A 48 -5.40 -11.18 17.75
CA GLY A 48 -4.47 -12.31 17.66
C GLY A 48 -4.79 -13.32 16.54
N VAL A 49 -5.65 -12.94 15.59
CA VAL A 49 -5.98 -13.77 14.41
C VAL A 49 -4.78 -13.93 13.50
N VAL A 50 -3.97 -12.86 13.38
CA VAL A 50 -2.73 -12.84 12.61
C VAL A 50 -1.65 -12.11 13.40
N THR A 51 -0.39 -12.53 13.27
CA THR A 51 0.73 -11.78 13.86
C THR A 51 1.08 -10.57 13.02
N VAL A 52 1.75 -9.59 13.61
CA VAL A 52 2.24 -8.41 12.89
C VAL A 52 3.09 -8.84 11.68
N GLU A 53 4.01 -9.77 11.88
CA GLU A 53 4.95 -10.24 10.86
C GLU A 53 4.26 -10.95 9.70
N ALA A 54 3.17 -11.66 9.95
CA ALA A 54 2.41 -12.39 8.93
C ALA A 54 1.32 -11.54 8.27
N SER A 55 1.07 -10.32 8.75
CA SER A 55 -0.01 -9.48 8.28
C SER A 55 0.24 -8.86 6.89
N ALA A 56 -0.82 -8.60 6.15
CA ALA A 56 -0.76 -7.87 4.89
C ALA A 56 -0.21 -6.45 5.10
N LEU A 57 -0.51 -5.82 6.23
CA LEU A 57 -0.03 -4.47 6.58
C LEU A 57 1.49 -4.43 6.73
N ARG A 58 2.10 -5.44 7.34
CA ARG A 58 3.56 -5.50 7.51
C ARG A 58 4.29 -5.65 6.18
N HIS A 59 3.68 -6.32 5.21
CA HIS A 59 4.26 -6.56 3.90
C HIS A 59 3.87 -5.52 2.83
N ALA A 60 2.92 -4.65 3.12
CA ALA A 60 2.53 -3.58 2.20
C ALA A 60 3.69 -2.59 1.97
N PRO A 61 3.73 -1.92 0.81
CA PRO A 61 2.81 -2.06 -0.30
C PRO A 61 3.14 -3.26 -1.20
N HIS A 62 2.12 -3.84 -1.85
CA HIS A 62 2.29 -4.94 -2.79
C HIS A 62 2.31 -4.39 -4.22
N THR A 63 3.38 -4.69 -4.95
CA THR A 63 3.49 -4.30 -6.36
C THR A 63 2.61 -5.18 -7.25
N GLY A 64 2.18 -4.69 -8.40
CA GLY A 64 1.47 -5.49 -9.39
C GLY A 64 2.26 -6.75 -9.78
N ARG A 65 3.59 -6.64 -9.90
CA ARG A 65 4.47 -7.79 -10.17
C ARG A 65 4.39 -8.85 -9.07
N ALA A 66 4.40 -8.43 -7.80
CA ALA A 66 4.33 -9.38 -6.69
C ALA A 66 2.99 -10.13 -6.68
N VAL A 67 1.88 -9.41 -6.89
CA VAL A 67 0.53 -10.01 -6.91
C VAL A 67 0.32 -10.92 -8.12
N ALA A 68 0.88 -10.58 -9.27
CA ALA A 68 0.77 -11.38 -10.51
C ALA A 68 1.77 -12.54 -10.61
N SER A 69 2.76 -12.61 -9.71
CA SER A 69 3.77 -13.67 -9.71
C SER A 69 3.13 -15.06 -9.55
N SER A 70 3.70 -16.08 -10.20
CA SER A 70 3.30 -17.48 -9.96
C SER A 70 3.63 -17.97 -8.55
N GLN A 71 4.61 -17.35 -7.90
CA GLN A 71 5.01 -17.63 -6.52
C GLN A 71 4.34 -16.65 -5.56
N TRP A 72 3.60 -17.20 -4.60
CA TRP A 72 2.99 -16.42 -3.53
C TRP A 72 3.27 -17.12 -2.20
N ASP A 73 4.15 -16.54 -1.42
CA ASP A 73 4.66 -17.09 -0.16
C ASP A 73 4.06 -16.40 1.08
N ARG A 74 2.93 -15.71 0.92
CA ARG A 74 2.27 -14.99 1.99
C ARG A 74 1.22 -15.85 2.69
N ALA A 75 0.99 -15.58 3.97
CA ALA A 75 -0.03 -16.24 4.78
C ALA A 75 -1.47 -15.80 4.44
N TYR A 76 -1.63 -14.79 3.59
CA TYR A 76 -2.92 -14.24 3.14
C TYR A 76 -3.07 -14.34 1.63
N SER A 77 -4.29 -14.16 1.14
CA SER A 77 -4.59 -14.27 -0.28
C SER A 77 -3.97 -13.15 -1.12
N ARG A 78 -3.77 -13.39 -2.42
CA ARG A 78 -3.33 -12.36 -3.38
C ARG A 78 -4.30 -11.21 -3.45
N GLU A 79 -5.59 -11.52 -3.33
CA GLU A 79 -6.65 -10.52 -3.33
C GLU A 79 -6.50 -9.57 -2.16
N LYS A 80 -6.32 -10.10 -0.93
CA LYS A 80 -6.04 -9.29 0.27
C LYS A 80 -4.76 -8.46 0.12
N GLY A 81 -3.73 -9.00 -0.51
CA GLY A 81 -2.49 -8.28 -0.80
C GLY A 81 -2.65 -7.22 -1.90
N GLY A 82 -3.55 -7.44 -2.85
CA GLY A 82 -3.79 -6.55 -3.97
C GLY A 82 -4.77 -5.42 -3.67
N TYR A 83 -5.80 -5.70 -2.87
CA TYR A 83 -6.88 -4.76 -2.61
C TYR A 83 -7.22 -4.76 -1.12
N PRO A 84 -7.28 -3.59 -0.47
CA PRO A 84 -7.64 -3.51 0.95
C PRO A 84 -9.10 -3.84 1.20
N ALA A 85 -10.00 -3.50 0.27
CA ALA A 85 -11.41 -3.83 0.34
C ALA A 85 -11.74 -5.08 -0.50
N PRO A 86 -12.66 -5.96 -0.04
CA PRO A 86 -13.13 -7.08 -0.85
C PRO A 86 -13.72 -6.61 -2.17
N LEU A 87 -13.51 -7.39 -3.23
CA LEU A 87 -14.10 -7.13 -4.55
C LEU A 87 -15.50 -7.74 -4.70
N ASP A 88 -15.85 -8.68 -3.82
CA ASP A 88 -17.16 -9.30 -3.75
C ASP A 88 -18.19 -8.32 -3.16
N GLY A 89 -19.32 -8.20 -3.81
CA GLY A 89 -20.40 -7.30 -3.41
C GLY A 89 -20.38 -5.92 -4.07
N LEU A 90 -19.36 -5.61 -4.88
CA LEU A 90 -19.35 -4.40 -5.68
C LEU A 90 -20.34 -4.51 -6.84
N VAL A 91 -21.25 -3.56 -6.97
CA VAL A 91 -22.08 -3.41 -8.17
C VAL A 91 -21.22 -2.98 -9.37
N ALA A 92 -21.67 -3.29 -10.60
CA ALA A 92 -20.87 -3.12 -11.81
C ALA A 92 -20.27 -1.71 -12.00
N GLY A 93 -20.90 -0.65 -11.46
CA GLY A 93 -20.39 0.73 -11.50
C GLY A 93 -19.27 1.01 -10.47
N GLU A 94 -19.25 0.28 -9.37
CA GLU A 94 -18.25 0.43 -8.29
C GLU A 94 -16.93 -0.30 -8.61
N LEU A 95 -17.01 -1.34 -9.45
CA LEU A 95 -15.82 -2.06 -9.96
C LEU A 95 -14.84 -1.16 -10.72
N ILE A 96 -15.30 -0.05 -11.26
CA ILE A 96 -14.45 0.90 -11.99
C ILE A 96 -13.46 1.57 -11.01
N GLY A 97 -13.93 2.02 -9.85
CA GLY A 97 -13.09 2.61 -8.81
C GLY A 97 -12.06 1.62 -8.25
N ALA A 98 -12.44 0.37 -8.01
CA ALA A 98 -11.53 -0.67 -7.53
C ALA A 98 -10.44 -1.03 -8.56
N ARG A 99 -10.70 -0.87 -9.86
CA ARG A 99 -9.74 -1.12 -10.94
C ARG A 99 -8.75 0.03 -11.15
N MET A 100 -9.05 1.21 -10.69
CA MET A 100 -8.19 2.40 -10.83
C MET A 100 -7.16 2.53 -9.69
N LYS A 101 -6.80 1.43 -9.08
CA LYS A 101 -5.79 1.39 -8.05
C LYS A 101 -4.44 1.88 -8.56
N TYR A 102 -3.77 2.74 -7.80
CA TYR A 102 -2.36 3.00 -7.97
C TYR A 102 -1.53 1.77 -7.57
N TRP A 103 -0.75 1.26 -8.50
CA TRP A 103 0.19 0.16 -8.24
C TRP A 103 1.57 0.72 -7.94
N PRO A 104 2.11 0.51 -6.72
CA PRO A 104 3.43 1.01 -6.41
C PRO A 104 4.50 0.29 -7.26
N PRO A 105 5.53 1.00 -7.74
CA PRO A 105 6.59 0.39 -8.54
C PRO A 105 7.51 -0.50 -7.70
N VAL A 106 7.62 -0.23 -6.41
CA VAL A 106 8.46 -0.97 -5.46
C VAL A 106 7.66 -1.40 -4.23
N GLY A 107 8.05 -2.51 -3.61
CA GLY A 107 7.48 -2.97 -2.34
C GLY A 107 8.07 -2.21 -1.15
N ARG A 108 7.96 -2.80 0.04
CA ARG A 108 8.50 -2.20 1.26
C ARG A 108 10.02 -2.07 1.18
N ILE A 109 10.50 -0.88 1.44
CA ILE A 109 11.93 -0.55 1.47
C ILE A 109 12.44 -0.67 2.92
N ASP A 110 13.56 -1.35 3.11
CA ASP A 110 14.32 -1.28 4.35
C ASP A 110 15.25 -0.06 4.32
N GLY A 111 14.71 1.09 4.73
CA GLY A 111 15.45 2.35 4.73
C GLY A 111 16.67 2.30 5.65
N ALA A 112 16.55 1.65 6.81
CA ALA A 112 17.65 1.54 7.76
C ALA A 112 18.82 0.70 7.21
N HIS A 113 18.52 -0.36 6.45
CA HIS A 113 19.55 -1.11 5.72
C HIS A 113 20.18 -0.25 4.63
N GLY A 114 19.38 0.43 3.83
CA GLY A 114 19.85 1.33 2.76
C GLY A 114 20.80 2.40 3.29
N ASP A 115 20.43 3.08 4.36
CA ASP A 115 21.23 4.14 4.97
C ASP A 115 22.60 3.65 5.49
N ARG A 116 22.67 2.39 5.94
CA ARG A 116 23.92 1.78 6.41
C ARG A 116 24.76 1.15 5.30
N ASN A 117 24.17 0.93 4.15
CA ASN A 117 24.80 0.22 3.02
C ASN A 117 24.70 1.07 1.75
N LEU A 118 25.18 2.31 1.82
CA LEU A 118 25.17 3.21 0.69
C LEU A 118 26.05 2.66 -0.43
N ILE A 119 25.44 2.49 -1.61
CA ILE A 119 26.14 2.13 -2.84
C ILE A 119 26.06 3.34 -3.76
N CYS A 120 27.22 3.93 -4.09
CA CYS A 120 27.27 4.96 -5.12
C CYS A 120 27.16 4.30 -6.49
N ALA A 121 26.05 4.54 -7.17
CA ALA A 121 25.83 4.11 -8.55
C ALA A 121 26.17 5.22 -9.56
N CYS A 122 26.96 6.23 -9.15
CA CYS A 122 27.38 7.30 -10.03
C CYS A 122 28.31 6.74 -11.12
N THR A 123 27.88 6.88 -12.35
CA THR A 123 28.74 6.59 -13.52
C THR A 123 29.95 7.53 -13.51
N PRO A 124 31.19 7.04 -13.72
CA PRO A 124 32.35 7.89 -13.83
C PRO A 124 32.15 8.97 -14.90
N ILE A 125 32.71 10.17 -14.66
CA ILE A 125 32.63 11.29 -15.64
C ILE A 125 33.13 10.89 -17.00
N SER A 126 34.12 9.99 -17.09
CA SER A 126 34.63 9.44 -18.32
C SER A 126 33.57 8.78 -19.23
N ASP A 127 32.49 8.32 -18.66
CA ASP A 127 31.43 7.61 -19.40
C ASP A 127 30.44 8.58 -20.07
N TYR A 128 30.59 9.89 -19.82
CA TYR A 128 29.83 10.98 -20.43
C TYR A 128 30.63 11.82 -21.42
N ALA A 129 31.87 11.43 -21.71
CA ALA A 129 32.78 12.14 -22.62
C ALA A 129 32.68 11.66 -24.07
#